data_2acbbaf07a4dc0e99459cb6c31f1bcff
#
_entry.id   2acbbaf07a4dc0e99459cb6c31f1bcff
#
_cell.length_a   1.000
_cell.length_b   1.000
_cell.length_c   1.000
_cell.angle_alpha   90.00
_cell.angle_beta   90.00
_cell.angle_gamma   90.00
#
_symmetry.space_group_name_H-M   'P 1'
#
loop_
_entity.id
_entity.type
_entity.pdbx_description
1 polymer ?
#
loop_
_entity_poly.entity_id
_entity_poly.type
_entity_poly.pdbx_seq_one_letter_code
_entity_poly.pdbx_strand_id
1 'polypeptide(L)'
;MYSNTSPSQERELVLKLINDDENAFCELYSIYRNRLIYFAMRYLKSRDFAEDIFQDTFTIVWQSRKFINLDSSFSAYLYTIMRNRILNMLRDLEYQEQLKDILLSQAVDANDSTEERTFSKDFMEQMVQAMEKLTPRQREIFEMSRTQELSHKEIAQTLGI
;
A
#
# COMPACT_ATOMS: atom_id res chain seq x y z
N MET A 1 -13.98 15.04 14.11
CA MET A 1 -13.79 14.37 15.39
C MET A 1 -12.95 13.12 15.15
N TYR A 2 -11.76 13.06 15.67
CA TYR A 2 -10.94 11.86 15.59
C TYR A 2 -11.47 10.92 16.69
N SER A 3 -12.12 9.84 16.29
CA SER A 3 -12.53 8.79 17.22
C SER A 3 -11.25 8.17 17.79
N ASN A 4 -10.97 8.52 19.03
CA ASN A 4 -9.83 7.99 19.77
C ASN A 4 -10.25 6.59 20.28
N THR A 5 -10.22 5.62 19.37
CA THR A 5 -10.49 4.22 19.72
C THR A 5 -9.34 3.75 20.62
N SER A 6 -9.67 3.24 21.79
CA SER A 6 -8.65 2.71 22.69
C SER A 6 -8.02 1.44 22.08
N PRO A 7 -6.76 1.12 22.41
CA PRO A 7 -6.11 -0.11 21.90
C PRO A 7 -6.90 -1.39 22.21
N SER A 8 -7.63 -1.42 23.33
CA SER A 8 -8.48 -2.55 23.70
C SER A 8 -9.73 -2.67 22.83
N GLN A 9 -10.34 -1.54 22.45
CA GLN A 9 -11.51 -1.52 21.56
C GLN A 9 -11.10 -1.91 20.13
N GLU A 10 -9.95 -1.43 19.64
CA GLU A 10 -9.43 -1.83 18.35
C GLU A 10 -9.20 -3.34 18.28
N ARG A 11 -8.55 -3.92 19.31
CA ARG A 11 -8.31 -5.35 19.39
C ARG A 11 -9.60 -6.17 19.39
N GLU A 12 -10.65 -5.70 20.09
CA GLU A 12 -11.97 -6.34 20.07
C GLU A 12 -12.61 -6.32 18.68
N LEU A 13 -12.54 -5.18 17.98
CA LEU A 13 -13.05 -5.06 16.61
C LEU A 13 -12.29 -5.96 15.65
N VAL A 14 -10.98 -6.06 15.77
CA VAL A 14 -10.16 -6.96 14.94
C VAL A 14 -10.50 -8.41 15.22
N LEU A 15 -10.74 -8.80 16.48
CA LEU A 15 -11.19 -10.14 16.83
C LEU A 15 -12.54 -10.47 16.21
N LYS A 16 -13.48 -9.53 16.24
CA LYS A 16 -14.80 -9.69 15.58
C LYS A 16 -14.65 -9.79 14.07
N LEU A 17 -13.79 -8.99 13.45
CA LEU A 17 -13.46 -9.04 12.03
C LEU A 17 -12.95 -10.44 11.62
N ILE A 18 -12.04 -11.02 12.40
CA ILE A 18 -11.52 -12.39 12.19
C ILE A 18 -12.65 -13.43 12.23
N ASN A 19 -13.70 -13.17 13.01
CA ASN A 19 -14.88 -14.01 13.13
C ASN A 19 -16.01 -13.62 12.15
N ASP A 20 -15.68 -12.96 11.06
CA ASP A 20 -16.60 -12.63 9.97
C ASP A 20 -17.68 -11.58 10.32
N ASP A 21 -17.45 -10.75 11.33
CA ASP A 21 -18.39 -9.69 11.71
C ASP A 21 -18.23 -8.49 10.74
N GLU A 22 -19.24 -8.31 9.86
CA GLU A 22 -19.29 -7.21 8.90
C GLU A 22 -19.45 -5.85 9.58
N ASN A 23 -20.10 -5.77 10.74
CA ASN A 23 -20.23 -4.51 11.45
C ASN A 23 -18.90 -4.06 12.01
N ALA A 24 -18.08 -4.97 12.54
CA ALA A 24 -16.72 -4.67 12.98
C ALA A 24 -15.83 -4.22 11.80
N PHE A 25 -16.01 -4.81 10.63
CA PHE A 25 -15.34 -4.37 9.40
C PHE A 25 -15.73 -2.92 9.05
N CYS A 26 -17.03 -2.61 9.01
CA CYS A 26 -17.52 -1.26 8.72
C CYS A 26 -17.03 -0.23 9.74
N GLU A 27 -16.95 -0.59 11.00
CA GLU A 27 -16.46 0.29 12.06
C GLU A 27 -14.95 0.57 11.88
N LEU A 28 -14.13 -0.46 11.67
CA LEU A 28 -12.71 -0.30 11.38
C LEU A 28 -12.48 0.51 10.09
N TYR A 29 -13.26 0.26 9.05
CA TYR A 29 -13.24 1.04 7.81
C TYR A 29 -13.46 2.53 8.08
N SER A 30 -14.46 2.88 8.89
CA SER A 30 -14.80 4.26 9.24
C SER A 30 -13.71 4.93 10.10
N ILE A 31 -13.15 4.20 11.07
CA ILE A 31 -12.08 4.68 11.97
C ILE A 31 -10.84 5.07 11.17
N TYR A 32 -10.44 4.24 10.21
CA TYR A 32 -9.19 4.40 9.50
C TYR A 32 -9.29 5.23 8.22
N ARG A 33 -10.49 5.43 7.67
CA ARG A 33 -10.70 6.04 6.36
C ARG A 33 -9.94 7.37 6.18
N ASN A 34 -10.20 8.34 7.02
CA ASN A 34 -9.61 9.67 6.85
C ASN A 34 -8.09 9.67 7.02
N ARG A 35 -7.59 8.87 7.97
CA ARG A 35 -6.15 8.78 8.28
C ARG A 35 -5.37 8.14 7.12
N LEU A 36 -5.90 7.06 6.56
CA LEU A 36 -5.24 6.33 5.47
C LEU A 36 -5.35 7.08 4.13
N ILE A 37 -6.50 7.68 3.83
CA ILE A 37 -6.64 8.53 2.63
C ILE A 37 -5.68 9.73 2.71
N TYR A 38 -5.60 10.39 3.87
CA TYR A 38 -4.65 11.48 4.05
C TYR A 38 -3.19 11.01 3.88
N PHE A 39 -2.86 9.84 4.40
CA PHE A 39 -1.55 9.24 4.21
C PHE A 39 -1.23 8.99 2.73
N ALA A 40 -2.17 8.41 1.97
CA ALA A 40 -1.99 8.15 0.54
C ALA A 40 -1.86 9.45 -0.28
N MET A 41 -2.64 10.48 0.03
CA MET A 41 -2.59 11.77 -0.65
C MET A 41 -1.22 12.47 -0.55
N ARG A 42 -0.44 12.18 0.48
CA ARG A 42 0.93 12.71 0.61
C ARG A 42 1.86 12.22 -0.51
N TYR A 43 1.55 11.06 -1.08
CA TYR A 43 2.36 10.43 -2.14
C TYR A 43 1.71 10.54 -3.52
N LEU A 44 0.39 10.40 -3.61
CA LEU A 44 -0.33 10.30 -4.88
C LEU A 44 -0.82 11.65 -5.40
N LYS A 45 -0.92 12.67 -4.54
CA LYS A 45 -1.47 14.00 -4.85
C LYS A 45 -2.85 13.99 -5.55
N SER A 46 -3.52 12.85 -5.56
CA SER A 46 -4.84 12.64 -6.12
C SER A 46 -5.73 11.95 -5.09
N ARG A 47 -6.88 12.56 -4.82
CA ARG A 47 -7.84 12.02 -3.87
C ARG A 47 -8.48 10.74 -4.41
N ASP A 48 -8.78 10.71 -5.69
CA ASP A 48 -9.42 9.55 -6.33
C ASP A 48 -8.51 8.33 -6.23
N PHE A 49 -7.23 8.46 -6.57
CA PHE A 49 -6.27 7.37 -6.39
C PHE A 49 -6.07 6.98 -4.92
N ALA A 50 -6.11 7.94 -4.01
CA ALA A 50 -6.00 7.65 -2.58
C ALA A 50 -7.21 6.87 -2.06
N GLU A 51 -8.42 7.21 -2.53
CA GLU A 51 -9.65 6.49 -2.20
C GLU A 51 -9.67 5.09 -2.81
N ASP A 52 -9.23 4.91 -4.05
CA ASP A 52 -9.11 3.60 -4.69
C ASP A 52 -8.15 2.68 -3.92
N ILE A 53 -6.96 3.18 -3.58
CA ILE A 53 -5.99 2.41 -2.78
C ILE A 53 -6.53 2.08 -1.39
N PHE A 54 -7.27 2.99 -0.78
CA PHE A 54 -7.91 2.72 0.51
C PHE A 54 -8.95 1.60 0.40
N GLN A 55 -9.79 1.61 -0.64
CA GLN A 55 -10.76 0.53 -0.89
C GLN A 55 -10.08 -0.81 -1.14
N ASP A 56 -9.03 -0.82 -1.97
CA ASP A 56 -8.21 -2.01 -2.22
C ASP A 56 -7.60 -2.56 -0.93
N THR A 57 -7.09 -1.66 -0.08
CA THR A 57 -6.52 -2.04 1.23
C THR A 57 -7.55 -2.78 2.08
N PHE A 58 -8.76 -2.25 2.19
CA PHE A 58 -9.81 -2.90 2.98
C PHE A 58 -10.38 -4.15 2.33
N THR A 59 -10.35 -4.24 1.01
CA THR A 59 -10.66 -5.49 0.29
C THR A 59 -9.66 -6.59 0.67
N ILE A 60 -8.36 -6.29 0.69
CA ILE A 60 -7.32 -7.22 1.13
C ILE A 60 -7.51 -7.61 2.59
N VAL A 61 -7.81 -6.64 3.46
CA VAL A 61 -8.10 -6.90 4.89
C VAL A 61 -9.23 -7.91 5.04
N TRP A 62 -10.32 -7.72 4.31
CA TRP A 62 -11.46 -8.66 4.35
C TRP A 62 -11.08 -10.05 3.84
N GLN A 63 -10.37 -10.13 2.73
CA GLN A 63 -9.94 -11.40 2.15
C GLN A 63 -8.97 -12.16 3.04
N SER A 64 -8.07 -11.44 3.71
CA SER A 64 -7.02 -12.02 4.56
C SER A 64 -7.35 -12.01 6.06
N ARG A 65 -8.60 -11.66 6.45
CA ARG A 65 -8.98 -11.46 7.85
C ARG A 65 -8.69 -12.65 8.76
N LYS A 66 -8.79 -13.87 8.25
CA LYS A 66 -8.49 -15.10 9.02
C LYS A 66 -7.02 -15.26 9.40
N PHE A 67 -6.14 -14.54 8.72
CA PHE A 67 -4.69 -14.59 8.93
C PHE A 67 -4.15 -13.41 9.72
N ILE A 68 -5.01 -12.48 10.15
CA ILE A 68 -4.59 -11.33 10.94
C ILE A 68 -4.09 -11.80 12.30
N ASN A 69 -2.87 -11.37 12.65
CA ASN A 69 -2.28 -11.67 13.94
C ASN A 69 -2.70 -10.62 14.97
N LEU A 70 -3.45 -11.05 15.98
CA LEU A 70 -3.92 -10.21 17.09
C LEU A 70 -2.79 -9.68 18.00
N ASP A 71 -1.62 -10.29 17.97
CA ASP A 71 -0.46 -9.86 18.77
C ASP A 71 0.37 -8.78 18.07
N SER A 72 0.04 -8.49 16.81
CA SER A 72 0.65 -7.43 16.01
C SER A 72 -0.25 -6.20 15.95
N SER A 73 0.35 -5.03 15.71
CA SER A 73 -0.41 -3.80 15.50
C SER A 73 -1.23 -3.86 14.22
N PHE A 74 -2.55 -3.78 14.34
CA PHE A 74 -3.46 -3.72 13.20
C PHE A 74 -3.23 -2.45 12.37
N SER A 75 -2.97 -1.33 13.03
CA SER A 75 -2.61 -0.08 12.36
C SER A 75 -1.34 -0.26 11.49
N ALA A 76 -0.29 -0.86 12.03
CA ALA A 76 0.93 -1.12 11.27
C ALA A 76 0.69 -2.05 10.07
N TYR A 77 -0.17 -3.05 10.22
CA TYR A 77 -0.60 -3.94 9.15
C TYR A 77 -1.29 -3.16 8.03
N LEU A 78 -2.26 -2.29 8.35
CA LEU A 78 -2.95 -1.45 7.37
C LEU A 78 -1.99 -0.52 6.62
N TYR A 79 -1.09 0.18 7.34
CA TYR A 79 -0.11 1.05 6.71
C TYR A 79 0.88 0.30 5.82
N THR A 80 1.20 -0.94 6.15
CA THR A 80 2.04 -1.80 5.31
C THR A 80 1.35 -2.15 3.99
N ILE A 81 0.10 -2.59 4.03
CA ILE A 81 -0.69 -2.86 2.81
C ILE A 81 -0.80 -1.59 1.98
N MET A 82 -1.20 -0.49 2.61
CA MET A 82 -1.38 0.81 1.97
C MET A 82 -0.12 1.28 1.25
N ARG A 83 1.04 1.20 1.93
CA ARG A 83 2.35 1.55 1.36
C ARG A 83 2.67 0.70 0.14
N ASN A 84 2.48 -0.61 0.22
CA ASN A 84 2.75 -1.51 -0.90
C ASN A 84 1.87 -1.16 -2.11
N ARG A 85 0.60 -0.84 -1.89
CA ARG A 85 -0.31 -0.42 -2.96
C ARG A 85 0.08 0.91 -3.59
N ILE A 86 0.46 1.89 -2.76
CA ILE A 86 0.97 3.18 -3.25
C ILE A 86 2.21 2.97 -4.13
N LEU A 87 3.17 2.17 -3.66
CA LEU A 87 4.40 1.88 -4.40
C LEU A 87 4.13 1.18 -5.73
N ASN A 88 3.19 0.24 -5.75
CA ASN A 88 2.79 -0.44 -6.98
C ASN A 88 2.14 0.55 -7.97
N MET A 89 1.23 1.38 -7.49
CA MET A 89 0.58 2.40 -8.33
C MET A 89 1.58 3.41 -8.90
N LEU A 90 2.51 3.91 -8.10
CA LEU A 90 3.54 4.85 -8.56
C LEU A 90 4.43 4.22 -9.64
N ARG A 91 4.81 2.95 -9.47
CA ARG A 91 5.57 2.22 -10.47
C ARG A 91 4.80 2.05 -11.78
N ASP A 92 3.51 1.73 -11.69
CA ASP A 92 2.68 1.54 -12.88
C ASP A 92 2.46 2.86 -13.61
N LEU A 93 2.28 3.97 -12.88
CA LEU A 93 2.19 5.31 -13.46
C LEU A 93 3.49 5.72 -14.15
N GLU A 94 4.65 5.46 -13.54
CA GLU A 94 5.94 5.74 -14.15
C GLU A 94 6.16 4.91 -15.41
N TYR A 95 5.79 3.63 -15.40
CA TYR A 95 5.85 2.77 -16.59
C TYR A 95 4.95 3.28 -17.71
N GLN A 96 3.73 3.73 -17.40
CA GLN A 96 2.83 4.34 -18.37
C GLN A 96 3.39 5.64 -18.93
N GLU A 97 4.04 6.45 -18.10
CA GLU A 97 4.68 7.69 -18.52
C GLU A 97 5.87 7.44 -19.44
N GLN A 98 6.69 6.45 -19.12
CA GLN A 98 7.80 6.00 -20.00
C GLN A 98 7.29 5.49 -21.35
N LEU A 99 6.22 4.69 -21.37
CA LEU A 99 5.57 4.26 -22.62
C LEU A 99 5.02 5.44 -23.40
N LYS A 100 4.39 6.39 -22.73
CA LYS A 100 3.88 7.62 -23.33
C LYS A 100 5.00 8.47 -23.91
N ASP A 101 6.12 8.59 -23.22
CA ASP A 101 7.32 9.31 -23.70
C ASP A 101 7.94 8.63 -24.92
N ILE A 102 7.99 7.30 -24.96
CA ILE A 102 8.45 6.54 -26.13
C ILE A 102 7.51 6.76 -27.32
N LEU A 103 6.20 6.73 -27.10
CA LEU A 103 5.21 6.96 -28.15
C LEU A 103 5.21 8.42 -28.61
N LEU A 104 5.44 9.38 -27.72
CA LEU A 104 5.51 10.80 -28.04
C LEU A 104 6.85 11.19 -28.69
N SER A 105 7.94 10.49 -28.38
CA SER A 105 9.22 10.68 -29.09
C SER A 105 9.17 10.20 -30.54
N GLN A 106 8.19 9.38 -30.88
CA GLN A 106 7.86 8.98 -32.26
C GLN A 106 6.86 9.95 -32.94
N ALA A 107 6.21 10.82 -32.20
CA ALA A 107 5.29 11.86 -32.67
C ALA A 107 5.73 13.21 -32.08
N VAL A 108 6.40 14.01 -32.90
CA VAL A 108 6.99 15.34 -32.65
C VAL A 108 6.21 16.21 -31.66
N ASP A 109 6.96 16.77 -30.68
CA ASP A 109 6.79 18.02 -29.93
C ASP A 109 5.43 18.37 -29.28
N ALA A 110 5.39 18.41 -27.96
CA ALA A 110 5.06 19.59 -27.17
C ALA A 110 4.74 19.34 -25.67
N ASN A 111 5.43 20.08 -24.84
CA ASN A 111 5.08 20.75 -23.58
C ASN A 111 4.43 20.02 -22.39
N ASP A 112 5.22 19.87 -21.33
CA ASP A 112 5.12 20.50 -20.00
C ASP A 112 4.29 19.81 -18.92
N SER A 113 4.99 19.19 -17.99
CA SER A 113 4.64 19.15 -16.55
C SER A 113 5.83 18.65 -15.72
N THR A 114 6.78 19.54 -15.48
CA THR A 114 8.09 19.22 -14.90
C THR A 114 8.05 18.96 -13.38
N GLU A 115 7.09 19.53 -12.64
CA GLU A 115 7.07 19.48 -11.18
C GLU A 115 6.50 18.17 -10.60
N GLU A 116 5.48 17.58 -11.21
CA GLU A 116 4.93 16.28 -10.79
C GLU A 116 5.88 15.11 -11.09
N ARG A 117 6.64 15.21 -12.18
CA ARG A 117 7.68 14.26 -12.57
C ARG A 117 8.82 14.17 -11.53
N THR A 118 9.23 15.30 -10.98
CA THR A 118 10.39 15.38 -10.06
C THR A 118 10.11 14.63 -8.76
N PHE A 119 8.90 14.76 -8.19
CA PHE A 119 8.57 14.11 -6.91
C PHE A 119 8.46 12.58 -7.01
N SER A 120 7.80 12.09 -8.06
CA SER A 120 7.69 10.64 -8.31
C SER A 120 9.04 10.03 -8.64
N LYS A 121 9.90 10.75 -9.39
CA LYS A 121 11.23 10.33 -9.75
C LYS A 121 12.16 10.27 -8.54
N ASP A 122 12.21 11.32 -7.72
CA ASP A 122 13.01 11.35 -6.49
C ASP A 122 12.62 10.23 -5.52
N PHE A 123 11.32 9.95 -5.40
CA PHE A 123 10.82 8.87 -4.55
C PHE A 123 11.23 7.49 -5.10
N MET A 124 11.12 7.29 -6.41
CA MET A 124 11.54 6.05 -7.07
C MET A 124 13.05 5.85 -7.00
N GLU A 125 13.84 6.90 -7.19
CA GLU A 125 15.29 6.86 -7.03
C GLU A 125 15.70 6.49 -5.60
N GLN A 126 15.07 7.10 -4.59
CA GLN A 126 15.29 6.75 -3.19
C GLN A 126 14.91 5.30 -2.88
N MET A 127 13.85 4.79 -3.50
CA MET A 127 13.42 3.41 -3.33
C MET A 127 14.40 2.44 -4.00
N VAL A 128 14.87 2.74 -5.21
CA VAL A 128 15.89 1.93 -5.89
C VAL A 128 17.19 1.89 -5.07
N GLN A 129 17.65 3.03 -4.57
CA GLN A 129 18.81 3.11 -3.69
C GLN A 129 18.62 2.33 -2.37
N ALA A 130 17.40 2.36 -1.80
CA ALA A 130 17.10 1.57 -0.62
C ALA A 130 17.11 0.07 -0.93
N MET A 131 16.62 -0.34 -2.11
CA MET A 131 16.65 -1.73 -2.54
C MET A 131 18.07 -2.25 -2.82
N GLU A 132 18.96 -1.40 -3.31
CA GLU A 132 20.38 -1.77 -3.52
C GLU A 132 21.10 -2.10 -2.22
N LYS A 133 20.65 -1.51 -1.10
CA LYS A 133 21.19 -1.77 0.24
C LYS A 133 20.65 -3.05 0.89
N LEU A 134 19.62 -3.68 0.30
CA LEU A 134 19.06 -4.93 0.80
C LEU A 134 20.00 -6.09 0.47
N THR A 135 20.12 -7.02 1.42
CA THR A 135 20.74 -8.31 1.14
C THR A 135 19.93 -9.09 0.10
N PRO A 136 20.53 -10.04 -0.63
CA PRO A 136 19.79 -10.86 -1.61
C PRO A 136 18.52 -11.49 -1.02
N ARG A 137 18.60 -11.95 0.22
CA ARG A 137 17.45 -12.56 0.92
C ARG A 137 16.35 -11.56 1.25
N GLN A 138 16.73 -10.36 1.70
CA GLN A 138 15.78 -9.28 1.96
C GLN A 138 15.10 -8.80 0.67
N ARG A 139 15.84 -8.76 -0.42
CA ARG A 139 15.30 -8.40 -1.75
C ARG A 139 14.30 -9.44 -2.22
N GLU A 140 14.61 -10.73 -2.09
CA GLU A 140 13.72 -11.84 -2.42
C GLU A 140 12.40 -11.76 -1.64
N ILE A 141 12.47 -11.53 -0.33
CA ILE A 141 11.29 -11.35 0.54
C ILE A 141 10.49 -10.12 0.11
N PHE A 142 11.16 -9.03 -0.21
CA PHE A 142 10.51 -7.80 -0.67
C PHE A 142 9.79 -8.02 -2.01
N GLU A 143 10.40 -8.69 -2.95
CA GLU A 143 9.81 -9.01 -4.26
C GLU A 143 8.60 -9.93 -4.10
N MET A 144 8.68 -10.96 -3.27
CA MET A 144 7.54 -11.84 -2.96
C MET A 144 6.37 -11.09 -2.35
N SER A 145 6.64 -10.21 -1.39
CA SER A 145 5.62 -9.40 -0.75
C SER A 145 4.99 -8.39 -1.70
N ARG A 146 5.76 -7.84 -2.63
CA ARG A 146 5.36 -6.73 -3.48
C ARG A 146 4.81 -7.16 -4.83
N THR A 147 5.48 -8.11 -5.47
CA THR A 147 5.13 -8.53 -6.84
C THR A 147 4.13 -9.67 -6.84
N GLN A 148 4.23 -10.57 -5.87
CA GLN A 148 3.36 -11.74 -5.74
C GLN A 148 2.27 -11.53 -4.69
N GLU A 149 2.25 -10.38 -4.01
CA GLU A 149 1.28 -10.01 -2.98
C GLU A 149 1.13 -11.05 -1.85
N LEU A 150 2.17 -11.86 -1.63
CA LEU A 150 2.17 -12.89 -0.61
C LEU A 150 2.19 -12.27 0.79
N SER A 151 1.40 -12.85 1.67
CA SER A 151 1.46 -12.53 3.10
C SER A 151 2.79 -12.99 3.71
N HIS A 152 3.18 -12.42 4.84
CA HIS A 152 4.39 -12.82 5.56
C HIS A 152 4.40 -14.32 5.88
N LYS A 153 3.24 -14.91 6.15
CA LYS A 153 3.11 -16.34 6.44
C LYS A 153 3.37 -17.20 5.20
N GLU A 154 2.84 -16.80 4.04
CA GLU A 154 3.07 -17.47 2.76
C GLU A 154 4.53 -17.33 2.32
N ILE A 155 5.13 -16.14 2.53
CA ILE A 155 6.55 -15.93 2.29
C ILE A 155 7.39 -16.84 3.19
N ALA A 156 7.08 -16.89 4.48
CA ALA A 156 7.79 -17.76 5.43
C ALA A 156 7.69 -19.23 5.03
N GLN A 157 6.52 -19.70 4.61
CA GLN A 157 6.31 -21.05 4.11
C GLN A 157 7.11 -21.34 2.83
N THR A 158 7.09 -20.41 1.88
CA THR A 158 7.80 -20.55 0.61
C THR A 158 9.31 -20.57 0.80
N LEU A 159 9.81 -19.82 1.77
CA LEU A 159 11.24 -19.70 2.07
C LEU A 159 11.74 -20.70 3.12
N GLY A 160 10.83 -21.47 3.74
CA GLY A 160 11.16 -22.47 4.74
C GLY A 160 11.70 -21.88 6.05
N ILE A 161 11.21 -20.71 6.42
CA ILE A 161 11.63 -19.98 7.64
C ILE A 161 10.45 -19.72 8.57
#